data_4a9c4e58e4534d0983d0fee787ff7c4d
#
_entry.id   4a9c4e58e4534d0983d0fee787ff7c4d
#
_cell.length_a   1.000
_cell.length_b   1.000
_cell.length_c   1.000
_cell.angle_alpha   90.00
_cell.angle_beta   90.00
_cell.angle_gamma   90.00
#
_symmetry.space_group_name_H-M   'P 1'
#
loop_
_entity.id
_entity.type
_entity.pdbx_description
1 polymer ?
#
loop_
_entity_poly.entity_id
_entity_poly.type
_entity_poly.pdbx_seq_one_letter_code
_entity_poly.pdbx_strand_id
1 'polypeptide(L)'
;MRCTHCGGDNADAFLLCAHCRQPRLITPPNGGNATRSIPFQQPSGFSPPTAQIIHRSTPNFARDATRYMCAAVQLDSALNRRILAGTVDQPLRAIASSPGVDLATVLKYGVHARRRQRITDILLLLLLPFWLFFGLGLLFGWLVVAIERFRTSYRVLAPRLRHAVFDPAQAPEPASDRIRHRIADIAARDRGNVTIYSDYDPFLGFGAKQNEWSFVADISKPAHGETIRRFTVAEVHDHVAAAVSALDLPGVTVDDRLFAAGDDLLDDSMPAVAAQLLPDPLQPPRQQVDRSTIRRQWDDPHEQARPYLALRVTGWGGELVMTMFVRFVKYRDEQLYTEADYRLLGPMRKDYHSVDDLRDRPSLRQVGRIVTAALPIAFVRQIRAPFVILAEILGPLTMNSEQRRIRREITEERTFNYGAPMAAREMAMDDSYHRHFQRADKDQYLRIIERKVLDSLEQFLVAHGVDSSDVRERQSMIINNGLLATGNSQIKAENMAVGINAKATAMMSKVVGVGKS
;
A
#
# COMPACT_ATOMS: atom_id res chain seq x y z
N MET A 1 -23.14 -37.36 27.43
CA MET A 1 -24.39 -36.63 27.06
C MET A 1 -24.92 -37.12 25.72
N ARG A 2 -26.24 -37.31 25.62
CA ARG A 2 -26.86 -37.75 24.35
C ARG A 2 -27.07 -36.61 23.37
N CYS A 3 -26.80 -36.85 22.11
CA CYS A 3 -27.02 -35.86 21.05
C CYS A 3 -28.53 -35.70 20.79
N THR A 4 -29.03 -34.47 20.82
CA THR A 4 -30.43 -34.14 20.56
C THR A 4 -30.87 -34.39 19.11
N HIS A 5 -29.94 -34.59 18.19
CA HIS A 5 -30.22 -34.74 16.75
C HIS A 5 -30.23 -36.24 16.32
N CYS A 6 -29.32 -37.07 16.84
CA CYS A 6 -29.20 -38.47 16.43
C CYS A 6 -29.29 -39.48 17.60
N GLY A 7 -29.43 -39.05 18.84
CA GLY A 7 -29.54 -39.88 20.03
C GLY A 7 -28.25 -40.60 20.49
N GLY A 8 -27.12 -40.39 19.78
CA GLY A 8 -25.85 -41.06 20.09
C GLY A 8 -25.16 -40.50 21.33
N ASP A 9 -24.54 -41.37 22.14
CA ASP A 9 -23.79 -40.99 23.32
C ASP A 9 -22.39 -40.46 22.96
N ASN A 10 -22.01 -39.29 23.51
CA ASN A 10 -20.73 -38.63 23.26
C ASN A 10 -20.03 -38.26 24.58
N ALA A 11 -18.71 -38.33 24.59
CA ALA A 11 -17.91 -37.80 25.69
C ALA A 11 -18.01 -36.25 25.76
N ASP A 12 -17.95 -35.69 26.98
CA ASP A 12 -18.33 -34.30 27.31
C ASP A 12 -17.45 -33.19 26.73
N ALA A 13 -16.39 -33.52 25.99
CA ALA A 13 -15.37 -32.55 25.58
C ALA A 13 -15.49 -32.02 24.13
N PHE A 14 -16.48 -32.46 23.33
CA PHE A 14 -16.53 -32.06 21.92
C PHE A 14 -17.73 -31.17 21.59
N LEU A 15 -17.47 -30.06 20.87
CA LEU A 15 -18.47 -29.10 20.36
C LEU A 15 -19.34 -29.68 19.23
N LEU A 16 -18.91 -30.78 18.61
CA LEU A 16 -19.60 -31.49 17.53
C LEU A 16 -19.93 -32.91 17.96
N CYS A 17 -21.08 -33.42 17.53
CA CYS A 17 -21.45 -34.82 17.78
C CYS A 17 -20.55 -35.78 16.98
N ALA A 18 -19.95 -36.78 17.63
CA ALA A 18 -19.06 -37.74 16.97
C ALA A 18 -19.79 -38.64 15.95
N HIS A 19 -21.14 -38.78 16.05
CA HIS A 19 -21.95 -39.65 15.19
C HIS A 19 -22.54 -38.92 13.98
N CYS A 20 -23.08 -37.69 14.17
CA CYS A 20 -23.74 -36.95 13.07
C CYS A 20 -23.04 -35.66 12.67
N ARG A 21 -21.94 -35.29 13.32
CA ARG A 21 -21.13 -34.08 13.08
C ARG A 21 -21.88 -32.73 13.14
N GLN A 22 -23.07 -32.72 13.73
CA GLN A 22 -23.86 -31.51 13.95
C GLN A 22 -23.38 -30.76 15.21
N PRO A 23 -23.42 -29.40 15.23
CA PRO A 23 -23.09 -28.62 16.42
C PRO A 23 -24.05 -28.91 17.57
N ARG A 24 -23.52 -29.00 18.79
CA ARG A 24 -24.32 -29.15 20.00
C ARG A 24 -24.83 -27.81 20.49
N LEU A 25 -26.12 -27.67 20.65
CA LEU A 25 -26.74 -26.59 21.40
C LEU A 25 -26.48 -26.81 22.90
N ILE A 26 -25.56 -26.00 23.47
CA ILE A 26 -25.36 -25.96 24.92
C ILE A 26 -26.47 -25.10 25.51
N THR A 27 -27.51 -25.70 26.07
CA THR A 27 -28.45 -24.98 26.91
C THR A 27 -27.83 -24.81 28.30
N PRO A 28 -27.74 -23.57 28.84
CA PRO A 28 -27.30 -23.39 30.22
C PRO A 28 -28.37 -23.94 31.19
N PRO A 29 -27.98 -24.50 32.34
CA PRO A 29 -28.93 -25.01 33.31
C PRO A 29 -29.57 -23.90 34.13
N ASN A 30 -30.90 -23.91 34.12
CA ASN A 30 -31.87 -23.41 35.09
C ASN A 30 -31.96 -21.91 35.46
N GLY A 31 -33.13 -21.39 35.25
CA GLY A 31 -33.79 -20.47 36.16
C GLY A 31 -34.77 -19.48 35.53
N GLY A 32 -36.07 -19.77 35.57
CA GLY A 32 -37.09 -18.73 35.73
C GLY A 32 -37.92 -18.33 34.51
N ASN A 33 -39.16 -18.77 34.51
CA ASN A 33 -40.32 -18.34 33.72
C ASN A 33 -40.45 -16.81 33.64
N ALA A 34 -40.67 -16.31 32.43
CA ALA A 34 -41.70 -15.28 32.19
C ALA A 34 -41.89 -15.08 30.67
N THR A 35 -42.92 -15.68 30.14
CA THR A 35 -43.55 -15.34 28.86
C THR A 35 -44.06 -13.89 28.91
N ARG A 36 -43.45 -13.00 28.14
CA ARG A 36 -44.05 -11.71 27.79
C ARG A 36 -43.90 -11.54 26.28
N SER A 37 -45.03 -11.75 25.59
CA SER A 37 -45.23 -11.39 24.21
C SER A 37 -45.13 -9.86 24.08
N ILE A 38 -44.12 -9.37 23.37
CA ILE A 38 -43.99 -7.97 22.98
C ILE A 38 -44.54 -7.83 21.55
N PRO A 39 -45.50 -6.95 21.27
CA PRO A 39 -46.01 -6.74 19.92
C PRO A 39 -44.94 -6.07 19.05
N PHE A 40 -44.77 -6.61 17.85
CA PHE A 40 -43.90 -6.06 16.79
C PHE A 40 -44.45 -4.71 16.34
N GLN A 41 -43.91 -3.61 16.82
CA GLN A 41 -44.10 -2.28 16.24
C GLN A 41 -43.05 -2.09 15.16
N GLN A 42 -43.52 -1.96 13.90
CA GLN A 42 -42.67 -1.47 12.80
C GLN A 42 -42.18 -0.04 13.12
N PRO A 43 -40.86 0.24 13.10
CA PRO A 43 -40.39 1.59 13.10
C PRO A 43 -40.48 2.14 11.67
N SER A 44 -41.42 3.05 11.45
CA SER A 44 -41.42 3.99 10.34
C SER A 44 -40.22 4.93 10.50
N GLY A 45 -39.34 4.98 9.49
CA GLY A 45 -38.26 5.96 9.42
C GLY A 45 -36.86 5.33 9.48
N PHE A 46 -36.53 4.45 8.52
CA PHE A 46 -35.14 4.08 8.29
C PHE A 46 -34.50 5.17 7.40
N SER A 47 -33.93 6.18 8.02
CA SER A 47 -32.84 6.93 7.38
C SER A 47 -31.62 6.03 7.41
N PRO A 48 -30.96 5.73 6.29
CA PRO A 48 -29.74 4.93 6.33
C PRO A 48 -28.71 5.67 7.19
N PRO A 49 -28.04 4.97 8.12
CA PRO A 49 -26.98 5.59 8.90
C PRO A 49 -25.92 6.06 7.91
N THR A 50 -25.66 7.37 7.90
CA THR A 50 -24.49 7.95 7.24
C THR A 50 -23.29 7.19 7.78
N ALA A 51 -22.73 6.28 7.00
CA ALA A 51 -21.58 5.49 7.40
C ALA A 51 -20.42 6.47 7.61
N GLN A 52 -20.24 6.91 8.85
CA GLN A 52 -18.99 7.51 9.25
C GLN A 52 -17.94 6.42 9.11
N ILE A 53 -17.08 6.57 8.10
CA ILE A 53 -15.89 5.73 7.95
C ILE A 53 -15.06 5.95 9.20
N ILE A 54 -15.19 5.00 10.13
CA ILE A 54 -14.39 5.01 11.36
C ILE A 54 -12.99 4.58 10.93
N HIS A 55 -12.09 5.54 10.78
CA HIS A 55 -10.66 5.27 10.74
C HIS A 55 -10.24 4.63 12.06
N ARG A 56 -10.38 3.31 12.15
CA ARG A 56 -9.72 2.52 13.19
C ARG A 56 -8.25 2.33 12.82
N SER A 57 -7.52 3.43 12.67
CA SER A 57 -6.07 3.38 12.64
C SER A 57 -5.57 3.18 14.06
N THR A 58 -5.50 1.94 14.49
CA THR A 58 -4.77 1.65 15.73
C THR A 58 -3.28 1.89 15.46
N PRO A 59 -2.58 2.68 16.31
CA PRO A 59 -1.18 3.07 16.11
C PRO A 59 -0.20 1.90 15.94
N ASN A 60 -0.60 0.69 16.33
CA ASN A 60 0.24 -0.51 16.30
C ASN A 60 0.44 -1.14 14.90
N PHE A 61 -0.49 -0.92 13.94
CA PHE A 61 -0.40 -1.61 12.65
C PHE A 61 0.68 -1.06 11.70
N ALA A 62 1.23 0.12 11.95
CA ALA A 62 2.28 0.73 11.13
C ALA A 62 3.64 0.80 11.83
N ARG A 63 3.79 0.24 13.04
CA ARG A 63 4.94 0.48 13.91
C ARG A 63 6.23 -0.10 13.38
N ASP A 64 6.22 -1.35 12.96
CA ASP A 64 7.45 -2.05 12.55
C ASP A 64 7.93 -1.56 11.20
N ALA A 65 7.03 -1.37 10.21
CA ALA A 65 7.40 -0.82 8.93
C ALA A 65 7.96 0.61 9.05
N THR A 66 7.36 1.47 9.88
CA THR A 66 7.89 2.81 10.16
C THR A 66 9.28 2.74 10.75
N ARG A 67 9.50 1.86 11.72
CA ARG A 67 10.78 1.65 12.40
C ARG A 67 11.86 1.20 11.43
N TYR A 68 11.57 0.21 10.57
CA TYR A 68 12.50 -0.27 9.56
C TYR A 68 12.78 0.78 8.47
N MET A 69 11.77 1.58 8.08
CA MET A 69 11.99 2.72 7.19
C MET A 69 12.91 3.77 7.82
N CYS A 70 12.73 4.07 9.12
CA CYS A 70 13.65 4.95 9.85
C CYS A 70 15.08 4.40 9.89
N ALA A 71 15.23 3.08 10.04
CA ALA A 71 16.54 2.42 9.94
C ALA A 71 17.11 2.50 8.52
N ALA A 72 16.28 2.28 7.49
CA ALA A 72 16.65 2.34 6.08
C ALA A 72 17.27 3.69 5.70
N VAL A 73 16.61 4.80 6.03
CA VAL A 73 17.13 6.16 5.72
C VAL A 73 18.41 6.50 6.50
N GLN A 74 18.67 5.81 7.61
CA GLN A 74 19.92 5.96 8.38
C GLN A 74 21.07 5.11 7.81
N LEU A 75 20.77 3.92 7.29
CA LEU A 75 21.76 2.94 6.82
C LEU A 75 22.07 3.11 5.31
N ASP A 76 21.05 3.41 4.50
CA ASP A 76 21.16 3.56 3.05
C ASP A 76 21.09 5.03 2.64
N SER A 77 22.28 5.62 2.41
CA SER A 77 22.37 7.02 2.00
C SER A 77 21.81 7.31 0.60
N ALA A 78 21.79 6.31 -0.28
CA ALA A 78 21.25 6.47 -1.63
C ALA A 78 19.72 6.49 -1.59
N LEU A 79 19.10 5.59 -0.82
CA LEU A 79 17.68 5.57 -0.56
C LEU A 79 17.23 6.88 0.09
N ASN A 80 17.94 7.31 1.16
CA ASN A 80 17.60 8.55 1.86
C ASN A 80 17.63 9.78 0.94
N ARG A 81 18.66 9.90 0.09
CA ARG A 81 18.72 11.00 -0.88
C ARG A 81 17.55 10.98 -1.85
N ARG A 82 17.21 9.81 -2.40
CA ARG A 82 16.08 9.69 -3.34
C ARG A 82 14.76 10.04 -2.68
N ILE A 83 14.51 9.54 -1.47
CA ILE A 83 13.28 9.86 -0.72
C ILE A 83 13.17 11.37 -0.47
N LEU A 84 14.25 12.00 0.02
CA LEU A 84 14.22 13.44 0.30
C LEU A 84 14.12 14.27 -0.98
N ALA A 85 14.81 13.87 -2.05
CA ALA A 85 14.73 14.54 -3.36
C ALA A 85 13.32 14.46 -3.95
N GLY A 86 12.61 13.33 -3.81
CA GLY A 86 11.25 13.16 -4.33
C GLY A 86 10.14 13.72 -3.44
N THR A 87 10.46 14.13 -2.19
CA THR A 87 9.45 14.60 -1.24
C THR A 87 9.75 16.01 -0.72
N VAL A 88 10.78 16.15 0.12
CA VAL A 88 11.10 17.42 0.79
C VAL A 88 11.61 18.47 -0.18
N ASP A 89 12.43 18.06 -1.17
CA ASP A 89 13.12 18.96 -2.07
C ASP A 89 12.27 19.37 -3.31
N GLN A 90 11.09 18.72 -3.52
CA GLN A 90 10.15 19.06 -4.61
C GLN A 90 8.83 19.61 -4.06
N PRO A 91 8.72 20.92 -3.81
CA PRO A 91 7.56 21.51 -3.13
C PRO A 91 6.26 21.48 -3.94
N LEU A 92 6.31 21.49 -5.27
CA LEU A 92 5.14 21.59 -6.14
C LEU A 92 4.53 20.26 -6.54
N ARG A 93 5.26 19.15 -6.40
CA ARG A 93 4.76 17.83 -6.77
C ARG A 93 3.92 17.20 -5.67
N ALA A 94 3.02 16.32 -6.09
CA ALA A 94 2.25 15.45 -5.21
C ALA A 94 3.17 14.48 -4.44
N ILE A 95 2.63 13.91 -3.37
CA ILE A 95 3.29 12.89 -2.56
C ILE A 95 2.58 11.56 -2.78
N ALA A 96 3.31 10.51 -3.12
CA ALA A 96 2.74 9.17 -3.20
C ALA A 96 2.40 8.67 -1.80
N SER A 97 1.23 8.04 -1.67
CA SER A 97 0.80 7.42 -0.41
C SER A 97 1.80 6.37 0.06
N SER A 98 1.99 6.28 1.38
CA SER A 98 2.88 5.30 2.03
C SER A 98 2.12 4.47 3.07
N PRO A 99 1.14 3.65 2.66
CA PRO A 99 0.33 2.87 3.59
C PRO A 99 1.18 1.99 4.50
N GLY A 100 0.79 1.90 5.78
CA GLY A 100 1.50 1.11 6.77
C GLY A 100 2.79 1.76 7.31
N VAL A 101 3.08 3.03 6.96
CA VAL A 101 4.26 3.78 7.43
C VAL A 101 3.86 5.19 7.87
N ASP A 102 4.45 5.69 8.95
CA ASP A 102 4.40 7.11 9.30
C ASP A 102 5.53 7.85 8.56
N LEU A 103 5.20 8.41 7.41
CA LEU A 103 6.14 9.10 6.54
C LEU A 103 6.78 10.33 7.23
N ALA A 104 6.05 11.03 8.09
CA ALA A 104 6.58 12.17 8.83
C ALA A 104 7.77 11.78 9.71
N THR A 105 7.61 10.72 10.48
CA THR A 105 8.69 10.16 11.32
C THR A 105 9.89 9.74 10.47
N VAL A 106 9.66 9.05 9.36
CA VAL A 106 10.74 8.64 8.42
C VAL A 106 11.50 9.86 7.88
N LEU A 107 10.80 10.90 7.45
CA LEU A 107 11.43 12.12 6.91
C LEU A 107 12.24 12.89 7.98
N LYS A 108 11.78 12.93 9.22
CA LYS A 108 12.56 13.51 10.34
C LYS A 108 13.90 12.78 10.52
N TYR A 109 13.87 11.45 10.56
CA TYR A 109 15.10 10.64 10.58
C TYR A 109 15.95 10.83 9.32
N GLY A 110 15.34 10.93 8.14
CA GLY A 110 16.01 11.16 6.87
C GLY A 110 16.77 12.48 6.81
N VAL A 111 16.14 13.58 7.25
CA VAL A 111 16.79 14.91 7.34
C VAL A 111 17.97 14.89 8.33
N HIS A 112 17.78 14.23 9.47
CA HIS A 112 18.86 14.05 10.45
C HIS A 112 20.04 13.24 9.85
N ALA A 113 19.75 12.17 9.10
CA ALA A 113 20.75 11.37 8.41
C ALA A 113 21.49 12.20 7.33
N ARG A 114 20.78 13.02 6.53
CA ARG A 114 21.36 13.91 5.49
C ARG A 114 22.43 14.81 6.09
N ARG A 115 22.15 15.46 7.23
CA ARG A 115 23.13 16.33 7.91
C ARG A 115 24.40 15.57 8.30
N ARG A 116 24.26 14.39 8.88
CA ARG A 116 25.41 13.56 9.29
C ARG A 116 26.19 13.07 8.07
N GLN A 117 25.50 12.59 7.04
CA GLN A 117 26.13 12.11 5.79
C GLN A 117 26.91 13.21 5.10
N ARG A 118 26.37 14.46 5.06
CA ARG A 118 27.08 15.63 4.51
C ARG A 118 28.39 15.89 5.23
N ILE A 119 28.40 15.86 6.57
CA ILE A 119 29.62 16.05 7.35
C ILE A 119 30.65 14.98 6.99
N THR A 120 30.22 13.73 6.89
CA THR A 120 31.10 12.62 6.50
C THR A 120 31.65 12.80 5.07
N ASP A 121 30.83 13.21 4.12
CA ASP A 121 31.25 13.42 2.71
C ASP A 121 32.24 14.60 2.58
N ILE A 122 32.07 15.67 3.38
CA ILE A 122 33.05 16.77 3.47
C ILE A 122 34.39 16.25 4.03
N LEU A 123 34.36 15.47 5.11
CA LEU A 123 35.59 14.89 5.67
C LEU A 123 36.29 13.96 4.66
N LEU A 124 35.54 13.16 3.93
CA LEU A 124 36.09 12.29 2.89
C LEU A 124 36.68 13.09 1.73
N LEU A 125 36.07 14.21 1.33
CA LEU A 125 36.61 15.12 0.32
C LEU A 125 37.95 15.73 0.77
N LEU A 126 38.04 16.18 2.03
CA LEU A 126 39.27 16.73 2.60
C LEU A 126 40.41 15.68 2.69
N LEU A 127 40.06 14.41 2.79
CA LEU A 127 41.04 13.31 2.82
C LEU A 127 41.46 12.83 1.41
N LEU A 128 40.80 13.31 0.35
CA LEU A 128 41.08 12.86 -1.03
C LEU A 128 42.53 13.17 -1.48
N PRO A 129 43.13 14.37 -1.23
CA PRO A 129 44.52 14.64 -1.61
C PRO A 129 45.52 13.66 -0.98
N PHE A 130 45.24 13.13 0.20
CA PHE A 130 46.11 12.19 0.89
C PHE A 130 46.16 10.79 0.25
N TRP A 131 45.34 10.53 -0.77
CA TRP A 131 45.45 9.31 -1.57
C TRP A 131 46.77 9.22 -2.32
N LEU A 132 47.30 10.37 -2.74
CA LEU A 132 48.56 10.46 -3.43
C LEU A 132 49.77 10.16 -2.49
N PHE A 133 49.53 10.20 -1.17
CA PHE A 133 50.54 9.90 -0.17
C PHE A 133 50.31 8.50 0.44
N PHE A 134 50.87 7.46 -0.18
CA PHE A 134 50.92 6.08 0.33
C PHE A 134 49.59 5.44 0.73
N GLY A 135 48.47 5.82 0.12
CA GLY A 135 47.16 5.25 0.43
C GLY A 135 46.59 5.66 1.81
N LEU A 136 47.22 6.57 2.54
CA LEU A 136 46.76 7.04 3.86
C LEU A 136 45.34 7.65 3.79
N GLY A 137 45.03 8.32 2.68
CA GLY A 137 43.67 8.87 2.44
C GLY A 137 42.56 7.80 2.49
N LEU A 138 42.85 6.59 1.98
CA LEU A 138 41.88 5.49 2.03
C LEU A 138 41.74 4.94 3.46
N LEU A 139 42.86 4.78 4.21
CA LEU A 139 42.84 4.30 5.58
C LEU A 139 42.06 5.25 6.50
N PHE A 140 42.35 6.57 6.42
CA PHE A 140 41.61 7.56 7.20
C PHE A 140 40.14 7.68 6.75
N GLY A 141 39.85 7.59 5.44
CA GLY A 141 38.51 7.56 4.92
C GLY A 141 37.71 6.36 5.45
N TRP A 142 38.33 5.19 5.47
CA TRP A 142 37.75 3.98 6.09
C TRP A 142 37.46 4.20 7.59
N LEU A 143 38.41 4.77 8.35
CA LEU A 143 38.22 5.06 9.77
C LEU A 143 37.06 6.04 10.00
N VAL A 144 36.92 7.10 9.18
CA VAL A 144 35.82 8.06 9.25
C VAL A 144 34.48 7.38 9.01
N VAL A 145 34.37 6.53 7.98
CA VAL A 145 33.14 5.79 7.67
C VAL A 145 32.85 4.74 8.76
N ALA A 146 33.86 4.06 9.29
CA ALA A 146 33.68 3.10 10.38
C ALA A 146 33.15 3.78 11.66
N ILE A 147 33.70 4.94 12.03
CA ILE A 147 33.25 5.74 13.17
C ILE A 147 31.80 6.24 12.93
N GLU A 148 31.52 6.73 11.74
CA GLU A 148 30.15 7.18 11.37
C GLU A 148 29.14 6.07 11.50
N ARG A 149 29.44 4.88 10.96
CA ARG A 149 28.58 3.70 11.08
C ARG A 149 28.43 3.21 12.50
N PHE A 150 29.52 3.17 13.26
CA PHE A 150 29.47 2.80 14.68
C PHE A 150 28.58 3.77 15.46
N ARG A 151 28.77 5.08 15.27
CA ARG A 151 27.91 6.11 15.91
C ARG A 151 26.45 5.98 15.47
N THR A 152 26.19 5.72 14.20
CA THR A 152 24.83 5.49 13.71
C THR A 152 24.19 4.29 14.42
N SER A 153 24.90 3.15 14.47
CA SER A 153 24.37 1.93 15.08
C SER A 153 24.10 2.09 16.58
N TYR A 154 25.00 2.71 17.34
CA TYR A 154 24.92 2.73 18.80
C TYR A 154 24.44 4.04 19.42
N ARG A 155 24.32 5.15 18.66
CA ARG A 155 23.75 6.40 19.14
C ARG A 155 22.38 6.73 18.54
N VAL A 156 22.00 6.10 17.40
CA VAL A 156 20.73 6.34 16.74
C VAL A 156 19.89 5.06 16.68
N LEU A 157 20.41 3.99 16.06
CA LEU A 157 19.61 2.78 15.82
C LEU A 157 19.31 2.03 17.12
N ALA A 158 20.32 1.62 17.87
CA ALA A 158 20.13 0.82 19.07
C ALA A 158 19.27 1.48 20.16
N PRO A 159 19.46 2.78 20.51
CA PRO A 159 18.67 3.41 21.58
C PRO A 159 17.28 3.87 21.17
N ARG A 160 16.97 4.00 19.86
CA ARG A 160 15.73 4.62 19.38
C ARG A 160 14.90 3.78 18.44
N LEU A 161 15.51 2.84 17.69
CA LEU A 161 14.85 2.11 16.62
C LEU A 161 14.73 0.60 16.86
N ARG A 162 15.21 0.06 17.98
CA ARG A 162 14.92 -1.34 18.35
C ARG A 162 13.44 -1.48 18.74
N HIS A 163 12.90 -2.67 18.49
CA HIS A 163 11.49 -2.96 18.72
C HIS A 163 10.99 -2.54 20.12
N ALA A 164 11.76 -2.82 21.16
CA ALA A 164 11.38 -2.55 22.55
C ALA A 164 11.32 -1.06 22.93
N VAL A 165 12.07 -0.19 22.22
CA VAL A 165 12.25 1.22 22.60
C VAL A 165 11.72 2.20 21.57
N PHE A 166 11.26 1.74 20.40
CA PHE A 166 10.79 2.62 19.34
C PHE A 166 9.54 3.38 19.74
N ASP A 167 9.64 4.71 19.65
CA ASP A 167 8.55 5.64 19.87
C ASP A 167 8.64 6.74 18.79
N PRO A 168 7.63 6.85 17.89
CA PRO A 168 7.59 7.88 16.86
C PRO A 168 7.66 9.31 17.43
N ALA A 169 7.14 9.53 18.63
CA ALA A 169 7.16 10.85 19.28
C ALA A 169 8.57 11.34 19.64
N GLN A 170 9.53 10.40 19.78
CA GLN A 170 10.94 10.70 20.06
C GLN A 170 11.79 10.89 18.80
N ALA A 171 11.15 11.03 17.63
CA ALA A 171 11.87 11.31 16.39
C ALA A 171 12.63 12.64 16.46
N PRO A 172 13.86 12.71 15.90
CA PRO A 172 14.66 13.94 15.96
C PRO A 172 13.97 15.08 15.19
N GLU A 173 13.70 16.19 15.87
CA GLU A 173 13.10 17.36 15.23
C GLU A 173 14.12 18.07 14.30
N PRO A 174 13.72 18.43 13.08
CA PRO A 174 14.54 19.24 12.19
C PRO A 174 14.81 20.64 12.80
N ALA A 175 16.04 21.12 12.67
CA ALA A 175 16.43 22.44 13.21
C ALA A 175 15.77 23.62 12.47
N SER A 176 15.35 23.44 11.22
CA SER A 176 14.71 24.47 10.40
C SER A 176 13.19 24.39 10.49
N ASP A 177 12.54 25.51 10.85
CA ASP A 177 11.08 25.64 10.87
C ASP A 177 10.47 25.35 9.50
N ARG A 178 11.09 25.85 8.44
CA ARG A 178 10.64 25.60 7.06
C ARG A 178 10.59 24.10 6.74
N ILE A 179 11.58 23.33 7.19
CA ILE A 179 11.60 21.87 6.98
C ILE A 179 10.54 21.20 7.86
N ARG A 180 10.32 21.65 9.11
CA ARG A 180 9.25 21.12 9.99
C ARG A 180 7.86 21.32 9.36
N HIS A 181 7.57 22.54 8.89
CA HIS A 181 6.29 22.82 8.20
C HIS A 181 6.14 21.99 6.94
N ARG A 182 7.22 21.83 6.16
CA ARG A 182 7.22 21.02 4.96
C ARG A 182 6.93 19.55 5.25
N ILE A 183 7.53 18.96 6.29
CA ILE A 183 7.26 17.57 6.70
C ILE A 183 5.81 17.41 7.19
N ALA A 184 5.28 18.37 7.93
CA ALA A 184 3.88 18.33 8.38
C ALA A 184 2.90 18.38 7.19
N ASP A 185 3.17 19.21 6.20
CA ASP A 185 2.41 19.31 4.96
C ASP A 185 2.49 18.01 4.12
N ILE A 186 3.69 17.42 3.99
CA ILE A 186 3.87 16.10 3.35
C ILE A 186 3.05 15.02 4.07
N ALA A 187 3.08 15.00 5.39
CA ALA A 187 2.33 14.02 6.19
C ALA A 187 0.81 14.16 6.04
N ALA A 188 0.32 15.38 5.87
CA ALA A 188 -1.09 15.63 5.61
C ALA A 188 -1.50 15.10 4.22
N ARG A 189 -0.66 15.33 3.20
CA ARG A 189 -0.89 14.89 1.82
C ARG A 189 -0.74 13.38 1.65
N ASP A 190 0.21 12.73 2.33
CA ASP A 190 0.38 11.27 2.35
C ASP A 190 -0.90 10.54 2.82
N ARG A 191 -1.63 11.14 3.78
CA ARG A 191 -2.90 10.62 4.31
C ARG A 191 -4.12 11.00 3.49
N GLY A 192 -3.94 11.78 2.43
CA GLY A 192 -5.02 12.25 1.58
C GLY A 192 -5.73 11.13 0.80
N ASN A 193 -6.90 11.45 0.30
CA ASN A 193 -7.75 10.55 -0.48
C ASN A 193 -7.62 10.74 -2.00
N VAL A 194 -6.67 11.56 -2.46
CA VAL A 194 -6.35 11.75 -3.87
C VAL A 194 -4.91 11.30 -4.13
N THR A 195 -4.76 10.45 -5.14
CA THR A 195 -3.46 10.05 -5.67
C THR A 195 -3.25 10.73 -7.02
N ILE A 196 -2.21 11.56 -7.11
CA ILE A 196 -1.82 12.22 -8.34
C ILE A 196 -0.51 11.57 -8.78
N TYR A 197 -0.55 10.83 -9.88
CA TYR A 197 0.56 10.04 -10.39
C TYR A 197 1.25 10.74 -11.56
N SER A 198 2.55 10.46 -11.76
CA SER A 198 3.37 11.08 -12.81
C SER A 198 3.70 10.15 -13.96
N ASP A 199 3.44 8.88 -13.85
CA ASP A 199 3.84 7.84 -14.79
C ASP A 199 2.63 6.96 -15.16
N TYR A 200 2.84 5.90 -15.91
CA TYR A 200 1.80 5.00 -16.42
C TYR A 200 0.95 4.35 -15.32
N ASP A 201 1.53 3.99 -14.18
CA ASP A 201 0.82 3.27 -13.10
C ASP A 201 0.12 4.25 -12.13
N PRO A 202 -1.22 4.30 -12.11
CA PRO A 202 -1.95 5.18 -11.21
C PRO A 202 -1.86 4.76 -9.74
N PHE A 203 -1.58 3.47 -9.46
CA PHE A 203 -1.56 2.91 -8.10
C PHE A 203 -0.20 3.04 -7.41
N LEU A 204 0.57 4.06 -7.78
CA LEU A 204 1.85 4.39 -7.15
C LEU A 204 1.69 4.58 -5.64
N GLY A 205 2.53 3.90 -4.87
CA GLY A 205 2.50 3.92 -3.40
C GLY A 205 1.78 2.73 -2.77
N PHE A 206 1.15 1.88 -3.57
CA PHE A 206 0.41 0.71 -3.08
C PHE A 206 1.12 -0.62 -3.38
N GLY A 207 2.28 -0.57 -4.03
CA GLY A 207 3.14 -1.72 -4.26
C GLY A 207 2.86 -2.47 -5.55
N ALA A 208 3.44 -3.67 -5.65
CA ALA A 208 3.39 -4.48 -6.86
C ALA A 208 2.00 -5.03 -7.14
N LYS A 209 1.60 -5.02 -8.41
CA LYS A 209 0.37 -5.65 -8.88
C LYS A 209 0.40 -7.15 -8.62
N GLN A 210 -0.64 -7.68 -8.01
CA GLN A 210 -0.77 -9.11 -7.70
C GLN A 210 -1.74 -9.81 -8.62
N ASN A 211 -2.89 -9.20 -8.88
CA ASN A 211 -3.95 -9.74 -9.70
C ASN A 211 -4.85 -8.61 -10.19
N GLU A 212 -5.69 -8.90 -11.16
CA GLU A 212 -6.80 -8.04 -11.60
C GLU A 212 -7.89 -8.90 -12.18
N TRP A 213 -9.12 -8.41 -12.13
CA TRP A 213 -10.23 -8.97 -12.86
C TRP A 213 -11.25 -7.89 -13.18
N SER A 214 -12.01 -8.12 -14.23
CA SER A 214 -13.16 -7.30 -14.57
C SER A 214 -14.25 -8.14 -15.23
N PHE A 215 -15.48 -7.71 -15.10
CA PHE A 215 -16.62 -8.30 -15.79
C PHE A 215 -17.76 -7.30 -15.96
N VAL A 216 -18.67 -7.62 -16.85
CA VAL A 216 -19.94 -6.90 -17.06
C VAL A 216 -21.08 -7.80 -16.62
N ALA A 217 -21.96 -7.30 -15.77
CA ALA A 217 -23.20 -7.94 -15.39
C ALA A 217 -24.38 -7.26 -16.10
N ASP A 218 -25.30 -8.04 -16.64
CA ASP A 218 -26.57 -7.54 -17.18
C ASP A 218 -27.52 -7.24 -16.02
N ILE A 219 -27.83 -5.96 -15.81
CA ILE A 219 -28.72 -5.49 -14.75
C ILE A 219 -30.12 -5.11 -15.26
N SER A 220 -30.40 -5.39 -16.53
CA SER A 220 -31.72 -5.15 -17.14
C SER A 220 -32.71 -6.30 -16.91
N LYS A 221 -32.20 -7.48 -16.48
CA LYS A 221 -33.03 -8.67 -16.27
C LYS A 221 -33.55 -8.74 -14.83
N PRO A 222 -34.89 -8.78 -14.65
CA PRO A 222 -35.47 -8.95 -13.33
C PRO A 222 -35.29 -10.40 -12.85
N ALA A 223 -35.09 -10.59 -11.55
CA ALA A 223 -35.23 -11.89 -10.92
C ALA A 223 -36.67 -12.42 -11.05
N HIS A 224 -36.83 -13.74 -11.03
CA HIS A 224 -38.12 -14.35 -11.26
C HIS A 224 -39.21 -13.82 -10.32
N GLY A 225 -40.24 -13.17 -10.88
CA GLY A 225 -41.36 -12.60 -10.13
C GLY A 225 -41.08 -11.24 -9.44
N GLU A 226 -39.89 -10.67 -9.63
CA GLU A 226 -39.52 -9.39 -9.05
C GLU A 226 -39.59 -8.24 -10.08
N THR A 227 -39.59 -7.00 -9.56
CA THR A 227 -39.44 -5.78 -10.33
C THR A 227 -38.16 -5.08 -9.97
N ILE A 228 -37.37 -4.65 -10.98
CA ILE A 228 -36.10 -3.99 -10.76
C ILE A 228 -36.33 -2.63 -10.11
N ARG A 229 -35.70 -2.41 -8.96
CA ARG A 229 -35.57 -1.10 -8.32
C ARG A 229 -34.30 -0.42 -8.83
N ARG A 230 -34.46 0.77 -9.42
CA ARG A 230 -33.30 1.55 -9.90
C ARG A 230 -32.37 1.90 -8.75
N PHE A 231 -31.08 1.90 -9.03
CA PHE A 231 -30.03 2.24 -8.09
C PHE A 231 -28.93 3.05 -8.78
N THR A 232 -28.15 3.77 -7.98
CA THR A 232 -26.98 4.55 -8.40
C THR A 232 -25.70 3.77 -8.15
N VAL A 233 -24.60 4.15 -8.82
CA VAL A 233 -23.27 3.57 -8.56
C VAL A 233 -22.84 3.88 -7.13
N ALA A 234 -23.18 5.05 -6.60
CA ALA A 234 -22.88 5.44 -5.21
C ALA A 234 -23.50 4.49 -4.19
N GLU A 235 -24.73 3.99 -4.44
CA GLU A 235 -25.38 3.01 -3.55
C GLU A 235 -24.67 1.65 -3.56
N VAL A 236 -24.19 1.19 -4.73
CA VAL A 236 -23.37 -0.02 -4.84
C VAL A 236 -22.08 0.13 -4.02
N HIS A 237 -21.36 1.25 -4.20
CA HIS A 237 -20.15 1.55 -3.45
C HIS A 237 -20.39 1.58 -1.94
N ASP A 238 -21.43 2.28 -1.48
CA ASP A 238 -21.74 2.37 -0.05
C ASP A 238 -22.09 1.01 0.54
N HIS A 239 -22.84 0.18 -0.19
CA HIS A 239 -23.18 -1.17 0.25
C HIS A 239 -21.94 -2.06 0.40
N VAL A 240 -21.08 -2.08 -0.61
CA VAL A 240 -19.84 -2.86 -0.59
C VAL A 240 -18.89 -2.33 0.50
N ALA A 241 -18.75 -1.02 0.62
CA ALA A 241 -17.93 -0.38 1.65
C ALA A 241 -18.40 -0.76 3.07
N ALA A 242 -19.71 -0.71 3.32
CA ALA A 242 -20.30 -1.10 4.59
C ALA A 242 -20.08 -2.59 4.89
N ALA A 243 -20.27 -3.45 3.88
CA ALA A 243 -20.09 -4.90 4.04
C ALA A 243 -18.64 -5.29 4.36
N VAL A 244 -17.65 -4.64 3.72
CA VAL A 244 -16.22 -4.89 4.00
C VAL A 244 -15.80 -4.27 5.34
N SER A 245 -16.30 -3.07 5.67
CA SER A 245 -16.02 -2.44 6.97
C SER A 245 -16.55 -3.24 8.16
N ALA A 246 -17.59 -4.06 7.95
CA ALA A 246 -18.16 -4.96 8.95
C ALA A 246 -17.37 -6.27 9.13
N LEU A 247 -16.31 -6.50 8.33
CA LEU A 247 -15.45 -7.65 8.53
C LEU A 247 -14.69 -7.53 9.85
N ASP A 248 -14.73 -8.57 10.66
CA ASP A 248 -13.90 -8.69 11.87
C ASP A 248 -12.47 -9.15 11.49
N LEU A 249 -11.83 -8.39 10.63
CA LEU A 249 -10.46 -8.61 10.19
C LEU A 249 -9.59 -7.45 10.69
N PRO A 250 -8.59 -7.72 11.57
CA PRO A 250 -7.73 -6.67 12.09
C PRO A 250 -6.98 -5.91 10.97
N GLY A 251 -6.92 -4.59 11.10
CA GLY A 251 -6.18 -3.75 10.15
C GLY A 251 -6.91 -3.44 8.84
N VAL A 252 -8.20 -3.80 8.72
CA VAL A 252 -9.04 -3.39 7.59
C VAL A 252 -9.32 -1.89 7.63
N THR A 253 -9.14 -1.24 6.50
CA THR A 253 -9.58 0.14 6.25
C THR A 253 -10.25 0.22 4.89
N VAL A 254 -11.28 1.06 4.80
CA VAL A 254 -12.08 1.27 3.59
C VAL A 254 -12.10 2.76 3.30
N ASP A 255 -11.57 3.16 2.16
CA ASP A 255 -11.41 4.57 1.78
C ASP A 255 -11.93 4.79 0.35
N ASP A 256 -12.62 5.93 0.11
CA ASP A 256 -12.86 6.41 -1.25
C ASP A 256 -11.61 7.14 -1.73
N ARG A 257 -11.10 6.78 -2.89
CA ARG A 257 -9.88 7.35 -3.44
C ARG A 257 -10.07 7.79 -4.89
N LEU A 258 -9.57 8.99 -5.21
CA LEU A 258 -9.53 9.53 -6.56
C LEU A 258 -8.11 9.42 -7.11
N PHE A 259 -7.98 8.93 -8.34
CA PHE A 259 -6.73 8.89 -9.09
C PHE A 259 -6.80 9.88 -10.24
N ALA A 260 -5.77 10.72 -10.41
CA ALA A 260 -5.65 11.68 -11.50
C ALA A 260 -4.21 11.73 -12.00
N ALA A 261 -4.02 11.88 -13.31
CA ALA A 261 -2.70 12.09 -13.88
C ALA A 261 -2.22 13.52 -13.59
N GLY A 262 -0.94 13.66 -13.25
CA GLY A 262 -0.39 14.94 -12.83
C GLY A 262 -0.10 15.92 -13.97
N ASP A 263 0.05 15.43 -15.18
CA ASP A 263 0.20 16.20 -16.42
C ASP A 263 -1.13 16.78 -16.93
N ASP A 264 -2.26 16.05 -16.69
CA ASP A 264 -3.59 16.49 -17.09
C ASP A 264 -4.18 17.61 -16.20
N LEU A 265 -3.54 17.94 -15.06
CA LEU A 265 -4.06 18.96 -14.15
C LEU A 265 -4.00 20.40 -14.72
N LEU A 266 -3.15 20.65 -15.72
CA LEU A 266 -3.09 21.91 -16.44
C LEU A 266 -3.87 21.87 -17.76
N ASP A 267 -4.34 20.71 -18.18
CA ASP A 267 -5.13 20.55 -19.39
C ASP A 267 -6.60 20.93 -19.12
N ASP A 268 -7.29 21.37 -20.18
CA ASP A 268 -8.71 21.71 -20.14
C ASP A 268 -9.63 20.46 -20.27
N SER A 269 -9.06 19.27 -20.23
CA SER A 269 -9.79 17.98 -20.34
C SER A 269 -10.68 17.67 -19.14
N MET A 270 -10.32 18.15 -17.94
CA MET A 270 -11.12 17.93 -16.71
C MET A 270 -11.23 19.21 -15.84
N PRO A 271 -11.78 20.32 -16.36
CA PRO A 271 -11.69 21.63 -15.70
C PRO A 271 -12.32 21.66 -14.31
N ALA A 272 -13.42 20.95 -14.10
CA ALA A 272 -14.12 20.90 -12.81
C ALA A 272 -13.31 20.16 -11.72
N VAL A 273 -12.62 19.09 -12.09
CA VAL A 273 -11.75 18.32 -11.18
C VAL A 273 -10.44 19.06 -10.97
N ALA A 274 -9.82 19.54 -12.04
CA ALA A 274 -8.57 20.30 -12.00
C ALA A 274 -8.69 21.55 -11.11
N ALA A 275 -9.76 22.32 -11.21
CA ALA A 275 -10.00 23.49 -10.36
C ALA A 275 -10.09 23.15 -8.87
N GLN A 276 -10.52 21.95 -8.50
CA GLN A 276 -10.57 21.50 -7.11
C GLN A 276 -9.22 20.97 -6.62
N LEU A 277 -8.50 20.25 -7.47
CA LEU A 277 -7.21 19.66 -7.13
C LEU A 277 -6.07 20.67 -7.21
N LEU A 278 -6.11 21.60 -8.15
CA LEU A 278 -5.05 22.59 -8.41
C LEU A 278 -5.65 24.02 -8.53
N PRO A 279 -6.17 24.60 -7.43
CA PRO A 279 -6.77 25.93 -7.47
C PRO A 279 -5.75 27.05 -7.76
N ASP A 280 -4.48 26.82 -7.44
CA ASP A 280 -3.36 27.69 -7.74
C ASP A 280 -2.24 26.87 -8.38
N PRO A 281 -1.92 27.09 -9.67
CA PRO A 281 -0.87 26.37 -10.36
C PRO A 281 0.53 26.54 -9.75
N LEU A 282 0.77 27.59 -8.97
CA LEU A 282 2.05 27.84 -8.29
C LEU A 282 2.13 27.19 -6.90
N GLN A 283 1.11 26.43 -6.51
CA GLN A 283 1.06 25.66 -5.27
C GLN A 283 1.02 24.15 -5.58
N PRO A 284 1.38 23.30 -4.61
CA PRO A 284 1.22 21.87 -4.78
C PRO A 284 -0.26 21.48 -4.86
N PRO A 285 -0.60 20.44 -5.61
CA PRO A 285 -1.97 20.01 -5.75
C PRO A 285 -2.53 19.49 -4.42
N ARG A 286 -3.84 19.65 -4.25
CA ARG A 286 -4.58 19.13 -3.09
C ARG A 286 -4.70 17.62 -3.21
N GLN A 287 -4.29 16.91 -2.19
CA GLN A 287 -4.43 15.45 -2.11
C GLN A 287 -5.49 15.00 -1.10
N GLN A 288 -6.25 15.96 -0.57
CA GLN A 288 -7.41 15.72 0.25
C GLN A 288 -8.58 16.54 -0.30
N VAL A 289 -9.66 15.84 -0.65
CA VAL A 289 -10.93 16.45 -1.10
C VAL A 289 -12.10 15.89 -0.31
N ASP A 290 -13.22 16.58 -0.36
CA ASP A 290 -14.44 16.11 0.28
C ASP A 290 -14.95 14.83 -0.40
N ARG A 291 -15.54 13.94 0.39
CA ARG A 291 -16.14 12.70 -0.13
C ARG A 291 -17.19 12.97 -1.21
N SER A 292 -17.96 14.04 -1.08
CA SER A 292 -18.94 14.46 -2.08
C SER A 292 -18.34 14.76 -3.45
N THR A 293 -17.08 15.22 -3.48
CA THR A 293 -16.35 15.45 -4.73
C THR A 293 -16.03 14.12 -5.42
N ILE A 294 -15.53 13.13 -4.67
CA ILE A 294 -15.24 11.79 -5.22
C ILE A 294 -16.54 11.10 -5.65
N ARG A 295 -17.62 11.23 -4.86
CA ARG A 295 -18.93 10.62 -5.19
C ARG A 295 -19.51 11.12 -6.50
N ARG A 296 -19.38 12.40 -6.82
CA ARG A 296 -19.81 12.93 -8.12
C ARG A 296 -19.09 12.27 -9.28
N GLN A 297 -17.83 11.87 -9.11
CA GLN A 297 -17.07 11.16 -10.15
C GLN A 297 -17.50 9.70 -10.32
N TRP A 298 -18.23 9.10 -9.39
CA TRP A 298 -18.80 7.77 -9.56
C TRP A 298 -19.96 7.75 -10.56
N ASP A 299 -20.79 8.81 -10.54
CA ASP A 299 -21.96 8.91 -11.39
C ASP A 299 -21.66 9.61 -12.74
N ASP A 300 -20.59 10.42 -12.78
CA ASP A 300 -20.11 11.12 -13.99
C ASP A 300 -18.57 10.92 -14.11
N PRO A 301 -18.14 9.74 -14.55
CA PRO A 301 -16.72 9.39 -14.59
C PRO A 301 -16.00 10.10 -15.73
N HIS A 302 -14.92 10.80 -15.40
CA HIS A 302 -13.96 11.32 -16.37
C HIS A 302 -12.91 10.26 -16.73
N GLU A 303 -12.39 10.32 -17.94
CA GLU A 303 -11.33 9.40 -18.39
C GLU A 303 -10.03 9.60 -17.63
N GLN A 304 -9.67 10.85 -17.34
CA GLN A 304 -8.42 11.24 -16.68
C GLN A 304 -8.48 11.20 -15.13
N ALA A 305 -9.68 11.22 -14.55
CA ALA A 305 -9.86 11.16 -13.10
C ALA A 305 -10.82 10.02 -12.73
N ARG A 306 -10.29 9.00 -12.05
CA ARG A 306 -11.06 7.78 -11.75
C ARG A 306 -11.18 7.55 -10.25
N PRO A 307 -12.43 7.43 -9.75
CA PRO A 307 -12.68 7.06 -8.37
C PRO A 307 -12.60 5.54 -8.20
N TYR A 308 -12.02 5.10 -7.09
CA TYR A 308 -11.98 3.71 -6.65
C TYR A 308 -12.34 3.61 -5.17
N LEU A 309 -12.97 2.53 -4.79
CA LEU A 309 -13.08 2.09 -3.41
C LEU A 309 -11.80 1.33 -3.07
N ALA A 310 -10.99 1.85 -2.15
CA ALA A 310 -9.76 1.24 -1.69
C ALA A 310 -10.01 0.41 -0.43
N LEU A 311 -9.92 -0.90 -0.56
CA LEU A 311 -10.10 -1.88 0.51
C LEU A 311 -8.73 -2.38 0.94
N ARG A 312 -8.25 -1.95 2.11
CA ARG A 312 -6.89 -2.21 2.56
C ARG A 312 -6.86 -3.08 3.81
N VAL A 313 -5.94 -4.04 3.83
CA VAL A 313 -5.58 -4.79 5.05
C VAL A 313 -4.12 -4.55 5.37
N THR A 314 -3.85 -4.08 6.57
CA THR A 314 -2.51 -3.85 7.08
C THR A 314 -2.19 -4.90 8.14
N GLY A 315 -1.17 -5.70 7.90
CA GLY A 315 -0.68 -6.73 8.80
C GLY A 315 0.82 -6.61 9.08
N TRP A 316 1.33 -7.47 9.95
CA TRP A 316 2.76 -7.58 10.25
C TRP A 316 3.41 -6.24 10.66
N GLY A 317 2.70 -5.44 11.46
CA GLY A 317 3.22 -4.14 11.89
C GLY A 317 3.44 -3.14 10.75
N GLY A 318 2.70 -3.29 9.63
CA GLY A 318 2.81 -2.45 8.42
C GLY A 318 3.76 -3.02 7.35
N GLU A 319 4.44 -4.14 7.63
CA GLU A 319 5.31 -4.76 6.63
C GLU A 319 4.54 -5.44 5.49
N LEU A 320 3.30 -5.82 5.73
CA LEU A 320 2.42 -6.40 4.73
C LEU A 320 1.17 -5.53 4.61
N VAL A 321 1.00 -4.87 3.46
CA VAL A 321 -0.20 -4.09 3.17
C VAL A 321 -0.77 -4.54 1.85
N MET A 322 -1.94 -5.19 1.89
CA MET A 322 -2.69 -5.55 0.70
C MET A 322 -3.79 -4.53 0.48
N THR A 323 -3.92 -4.03 -0.74
CA THR A 323 -4.99 -3.11 -1.14
C THR A 323 -5.69 -3.65 -2.38
N MET A 324 -7.00 -3.79 -2.31
CA MET A 324 -7.87 -4.06 -3.44
C MET A 324 -8.57 -2.75 -3.83
N PHE A 325 -8.40 -2.33 -5.05
CA PHE A 325 -9.11 -1.20 -5.63
C PHE A 325 -10.29 -1.74 -6.42
N VAL A 326 -11.50 -1.30 -6.09
CA VAL A 326 -12.74 -1.74 -6.76
C VAL A 326 -13.42 -0.53 -7.35
N ARG A 327 -13.89 -0.67 -8.59
CA ARG A 327 -14.67 0.35 -9.28
C ARG A 327 -15.89 -0.26 -9.94
N PHE A 328 -16.99 0.46 -9.87
CA PHE A 328 -18.24 0.12 -10.54
C PHE A 328 -18.58 1.24 -11.52
N VAL A 329 -19.02 0.88 -12.72
CA VAL A 329 -19.50 1.82 -13.74
C VAL A 329 -20.79 1.29 -14.32
N LYS A 330 -21.80 2.12 -14.35
CA LYS A 330 -23.11 1.77 -14.89
C LYS A 330 -23.29 2.35 -16.29
N TYR A 331 -23.67 1.51 -17.23
CA TYR A 331 -23.96 1.91 -18.58
C TYR A 331 -25.48 1.79 -18.86
N ARG A 332 -26.17 2.91 -19.08
CA ARG A 332 -27.56 3.02 -19.51
C ARG A 332 -28.61 2.21 -18.72
N ASP A 333 -28.47 2.00 -17.45
CA ASP A 333 -29.36 1.13 -16.65
C ASP A 333 -29.42 -0.35 -17.10
N GLU A 334 -28.56 -0.78 -18.01
CA GLU A 334 -28.57 -2.14 -18.57
C GLU A 334 -27.38 -2.98 -18.10
N GLN A 335 -26.24 -2.33 -17.91
CA GLN A 335 -24.99 -3.02 -17.63
C GLN A 335 -24.25 -2.40 -16.44
N LEU A 336 -23.74 -3.24 -15.58
CA LEU A 336 -22.83 -2.87 -14.49
C LEU A 336 -21.45 -3.47 -14.79
N TYR A 337 -20.50 -2.60 -15.15
CA TYR A 337 -19.09 -2.96 -15.24
C TYR A 337 -18.47 -2.92 -13.86
N THR A 338 -17.77 -3.98 -13.49
CA THR A 338 -17.04 -4.09 -12.22
C THR A 338 -15.59 -4.46 -12.53
N GLU A 339 -14.67 -3.71 -11.94
CA GLU A 339 -13.24 -4.01 -12.03
C GLU A 339 -12.58 -4.00 -10.66
N ALA A 340 -11.55 -4.82 -10.50
CA ALA A 340 -10.71 -4.87 -9.31
C ALA A 340 -9.24 -5.01 -9.68
N ASP A 341 -8.38 -4.21 -9.03
CA ASP A 341 -6.92 -4.30 -9.10
C ASP A 341 -6.36 -4.55 -7.70
N TYR A 342 -5.44 -5.49 -7.58
CA TYR A 342 -4.85 -5.89 -6.31
C TYR A 342 -3.39 -5.47 -6.24
N ARG A 343 -3.06 -4.72 -5.21
CA ARG A 343 -1.72 -4.22 -4.94
C ARG A 343 -1.20 -4.73 -3.62
N LEU A 344 0.10 -4.99 -3.58
CA LEU A 344 0.77 -5.49 -2.39
C LEU A 344 2.06 -4.73 -2.12
N LEU A 345 2.12 -4.12 -0.95
CA LEU A 345 3.37 -3.69 -0.35
C LEU A 345 3.93 -4.85 0.48
N GLY A 346 5.04 -5.40 0.02
CA GLY A 346 5.77 -6.48 0.68
C GLY A 346 6.56 -6.02 1.90
N PRO A 347 7.28 -6.94 2.57
CA PRO A 347 8.11 -6.61 3.72
C PRO A 347 9.23 -5.64 3.35
N MET A 348 9.80 -4.98 4.34
CA MET A 348 10.99 -4.14 4.16
C MET A 348 12.22 -5.00 3.83
N ARG A 349 13.18 -4.45 3.07
CA ARG A 349 14.42 -5.18 2.77
C ARG A 349 15.10 -5.70 4.03
N LYS A 350 15.58 -6.93 3.96
CA LYS A 350 16.17 -7.66 5.08
C LYS A 350 17.32 -6.91 5.77
N ASP A 351 18.08 -6.12 5.02
CA ASP A 351 19.18 -5.32 5.56
C ASP A 351 18.74 -4.33 6.64
N TYR A 352 17.50 -3.84 6.54
CA TYR A 352 16.96 -2.86 7.50
C TYR A 352 16.52 -3.51 8.82
N HIS A 353 16.25 -4.81 8.82
CA HIS A 353 15.96 -5.59 10.03
C HIS A 353 17.19 -5.80 10.91
N SER A 354 18.39 -5.52 10.40
CA SER A 354 19.64 -5.57 11.19
C SER A 354 19.63 -4.68 12.43
N VAL A 355 18.69 -3.74 12.54
CA VAL A 355 18.48 -2.92 13.73
C VAL A 355 18.08 -3.76 14.96
N ASP A 356 17.41 -4.89 14.75
CA ASP A 356 16.98 -5.79 15.82
C ASP A 356 18.11 -6.69 16.34
N ASP A 357 19.17 -6.87 15.55
CA ASP A 357 20.38 -7.59 15.95
C ASP A 357 21.29 -6.76 16.88
N LEU A 358 21.05 -5.44 16.98
CA LEU A 358 21.88 -4.55 17.78
C LEU A 358 21.63 -4.77 19.28
N ARG A 359 22.72 -4.99 20.03
CA ARG A 359 22.69 -5.09 21.49
C ARG A 359 22.85 -3.71 22.14
N ASP A 360 22.48 -3.59 23.42
CA ASP A 360 22.69 -2.35 24.19
C ASP A 360 24.18 -1.98 24.28
N ARG A 361 25.03 -2.98 24.45
CA ARG A 361 26.48 -2.81 24.43
C ARG A 361 27.07 -3.51 23.22
N PRO A 362 27.98 -2.83 22.48
CA PRO A 362 28.60 -3.42 21.32
C PRO A 362 29.45 -4.65 21.71
N SER A 363 29.24 -5.77 21.03
CA SER A 363 30.14 -6.92 21.14
C SER A 363 31.32 -6.74 20.16
N LEU A 364 32.50 -7.32 20.50
CA LEU A 364 33.65 -7.25 19.60
C LEU A 364 33.35 -7.78 18.19
N ARG A 365 32.50 -8.81 18.07
CA ARG A 365 32.08 -9.33 16.77
C ARG A 365 31.23 -8.30 15.97
N GLN A 366 30.34 -7.57 16.64
CA GLN A 366 29.54 -6.53 15.99
C GLN A 366 30.42 -5.35 15.57
N VAL A 367 31.33 -4.92 16.41
CA VAL A 367 32.31 -3.87 16.06
C VAL A 367 33.16 -4.32 14.87
N GLY A 368 33.70 -5.52 14.88
CA GLY A 368 34.48 -6.09 13.80
C GLY A 368 33.69 -6.10 12.48
N ARG A 369 32.41 -6.52 12.50
CA ARG A 369 31.53 -6.51 11.31
C ARG A 369 31.30 -5.10 10.78
N ILE A 370 31.06 -4.13 11.66
CA ILE A 370 30.84 -2.72 11.26
C ILE A 370 32.12 -2.17 10.61
N VAL A 371 33.25 -2.42 11.22
CA VAL A 371 34.58 -1.93 10.77
C VAL A 371 34.94 -2.55 9.41
N THR A 372 34.79 -3.86 9.26
CA THR A 372 35.10 -4.54 7.98
C THR A 372 34.16 -4.16 6.87
N ALA A 373 32.85 -4.06 7.15
CA ALA A 373 31.86 -3.63 6.16
C ALA A 373 32.00 -2.15 5.76
N ALA A 374 32.68 -1.34 6.55
CA ALA A 374 32.93 0.07 6.24
C ALA A 374 33.96 0.24 5.11
N LEU A 375 34.84 -0.72 4.85
CA LEU A 375 35.94 -0.58 3.89
C LEU A 375 35.45 -0.38 2.44
N PRO A 376 34.64 -1.26 1.85
CA PRO A 376 34.14 -1.07 0.49
C PRO A 376 33.28 0.20 0.38
N ILE A 377 32.55 0.52 1.43
CA ILE A 377 31.69 1.71 1.45
C ILE A 377 32.52 2.99 1.48
N ALA A 378 33.60 3.02 2.25
CA ALA A 378 34.51 4.16 2.30
C ALA A 378 35.14 4.44 0.93
N PHE A 379 35.59 3.38 0.23
CA PHE A 379 36.13 3.50 -1.12
C PHE A 379 35.13 4.14 -2.09
N VAL A 380 33.91 3.57 -2.17
CA VAL A 380 32.87 4.11 -3.06
C VAL A 380 32.46 5.52 -2.66
N ARG A 381 32.27 5.80 -1.36
CA ARG A 381 31.88 7.14 -0.89
C ARG A 381 32.99 8.17 -1.16
N GLN A 382 34.25 7.83 -1.00
CA GLN A 382 35.36 8.75 -1.19
C GLN A 382 35.49 9.16 -2.66
N ILE A 383 35.28 8.21 -3.62
CA ILE A 383 35.24 8.53 -5.04
C ILE A 383 34.04 9.41 -5.37
N ARG A 384 32.90 9.22 -4.73
CA ARG A 384 31.66 9.96 -5.00
C ARG A 384 31.59 11.30 -4.26
N ALA A 385 32.32 11.50 -3.17
CA ALA A 385 32.26 12.70 -2.34
C ALA A 385 32.47 14.00 -3.12
N PRO A 386 33.46 14.14 -4.05
CA PRO A 386 33.63 15.36 -4.84
C PRO A 386 32.39 15.72 -5.65
N PHE A 387 31.78 14.73 -6.30
CA PHE A 387 30.59 14.94 -7.14
C PHE A 387 29.37 15.33 -6.32
N VAL A 388 29.19 14.69 -5.15
CA VAL A 388 28.08 15.01 -4.23
C VAL A 388 28.21 16.41 -3.66
N ILE A 389 29.39 16.79 -3.20
CA ILE A 389 29.66 18.12 -2.62
C ILE A 389 29.57 19.20 -3.73
N LEU A 390 30.14 18.93 -4.92
CA LEU A 390 30.03 19.84 -6.05
C LEU A 390 28.57 20.09 -6.44
N ALA A 391 27.76 19.04 -6.52
CA ALA A 391 26.32 19.15 -6.79
C ALA A 391 25.61 19.98 -5.70
N GLU A 392 25.98 19.82 -4.43
CA GLU A 392 25.42 20.63 -3.34
C GLU A 392 25.85 22.10 -3.38
N ILE A 393 27.09 22.39 -3.80
CA ILE A 393 27.57 23.77 -3.95
C ILE A 393 26.94 24.44 -5.17
N LEU A 394 26.80 23.73 -6.29
CA LEU A 394 26.21 24.25 -7.51
C LEU A 394 24.67 24.33 -7.45
N GLY A 395 24.03 23.50 -6.63
CA GLY A 395 22.58 23.47 -6.48
C GLY A 395 21.94 24.85 -6.23
N PRO A 396 22.40 25.66 -5.27
CA PRO A 396 21.89 27.02 -5.08
C PRO A 396 22.08 27.95 -6.28
N LEU A 397 23.16 27.78 -7.06
CA LEU A 397 23.42 28.57 -8.25
C LEU A 397 22.46 28.23 -9.40
N THR A 398 22.08 26.95 -9.51
CA THR A 398 21.12 26.47 -10.52
C THR A 398 19.67 26.61 -10.07
N MET A 399 19.40 26.82 -8.78
CA MET A 399 18.05 26.86 -8.21
C MET A 399 17.20 27.98 -8.83
N ASN A 400 17.76 29.15 -9.09
CA ASN A 400 17.02 30.27 -9.71
C ASN A 400 16.65 29.97 -11.17
N SER A 401 17.53 29.30 -11.92
CA SER A 401 17.25 28.90 -13.30
C SER A 401 16.20 27.76 -13.33
N GLU A 402 16.30 26.82 -12.44
CA GLU A 402 15.33 25.71 -12.30
C GLU A 402 13.94 26.23 -11.89
N GLN A 403 13.86 27.16 -10.94
CA GLN A 403 12.60 27.79 -10.57
C GLN A 403 11.99 28.60 -11.72
N ARG A 404 12.81 29.28 -12.54
CA ARG A 404 12.32 29.98 -13.73
C ARG A 404 11.82 28.99 -14.78
N ARG A 405 12.53 27.88 -14.99
CA ARG A 405 12.10 26.81 -15.90
C ARG A 405 10.76 26.23 -15.47
N ILE A 406 10.63 25.79 -14.22
CA ILE A 406 9.38 25.26 -13.67
C ILE A 406 8.24 26.28 -13.81
N ARG A 407 8.50 27.56 -13.49
CA ARG A 407 7.49 28.60 -13.63
C ARG A 407 7.05 28.76 -15.09
N ARG A 408 7.95 28.69 -16.06
CA ARG A 408 7.65 28.73 -17.49
C ARG A 408 6.82 27.52 -17.91
N GLU A 409 7.23 26.30 -17.52
CA GLU A 409 6.48 25.07 -17.78
C GLU A 409 5.04 25.15 -17.23
N ILE A 410 4.82 25.82 -16.10
CA ILE A 410 3.51 26.00 -15.49
C ILE A 410 2.69 27.08 -16.22
N THR A 411 3.27 28.28 -16.44
CA THR A 411 2.49 29.47 -16.84
C THR A 411 2.41 29.67 -18.35
N GLU A 412 3.44 29.27 -19.09
CA GLU A 412 3.55 29.49 -20.53
C GLU A 412 3.30 28.21 -21.33
N GLU A 413 3.98 27.13 -20.97
CA GLU A 413 3.96 25.87 -21.71
C GLU A 413 2.83 24.93 -21.26
N ARG A 414 2.37 25.05 -20.01
CA ARG A 414 1.35 24.20 -19.37
C ARG A 414 1.70 22.69 -19.41
N THR A 415 3.00 22.38 -19.34
CA THR A 415 3.54 21.00 -19.47
C THR A 415 4.06 20.43 -18.16
N PHE A 416 3.96 21.18 -17.05
CA PHE A 416 4.48 20.74 -15.77
C PHE A 416 3.66 19.57 -15.20
N ASN A 417 4.33 18.44 -14.94
CA ASN A 417 3.70 17.28 -14.31
C ASN A 417 3.73 17.39 -12.79
N TYR A 418 2.56 17.54 -12.17
CA TYR A 418 2.38 17.63 -10.70
C TYR A 418 2.40 16.27 -10.00
N GLY A 419 2.41 15.17 -10.73
CA GLY A 419 2.34 13.83 -10.17
C GLY A 419 3.50 13.48 -9.26
N ALA A 420 3.26 12.60 -8.33
CA ALA A 420 4.28 12.05 -7.45
C ALA A 420 5.30 11.26 -8.27
N PRO A 421 6.61 11.56 -8.14
CA PRO A 421 7.64 10.91 -8.97
C PRO A 421 8.06 9.53 -8.45
N MET A 422 7.71 9.20 -7.22
CA MET A 422 8.15 7.97 -6.56
C MET A 422 7.39 7.74 -5.25
N ALA A 423 7.36 6.50 -4.80
CA ALA A 423 6.80 6.11 -3.52
C ALA A 423 7.90 5.68 -2.55
N ALA A 424 8.02 6.36 -1.42
CA ALA A 424 9.06 6.11 -0.43
C ALA A 424 9.01 4.66 0.12
N ARG A 425 7.79 4.15 0.38
CA ARG A 425 7.57 2.80 0.91
C ARG A 425 7.96 1.71 -0.10
N GLU A 426 7.61 1.89 -1.38
CA GLU A 426 7.93 0.93 -2.44
C GLU A 426 9.44 0.80 -2.66
N MET A 427 10.18 1.90 -2.60
CA MET A 427 11.63 1.89 -2.77
C MET A 427 12.38 1.11 -1.68
N ALA A 428 11.77 0.88 -0.55
CA ALA A 428 12.36 0.20 0.60
C ALA A 428 11.85 -1.23 0.79
N MET A 429 10.87 -1.67 0.00
CA MET A 429 10.35 -3.03 0.09
C MET A 429 11.27 -4.05 -0.56
N ASP A 430 11.10 -5.31 -0.16
CA ASP A 430 11.73 -6.49 -0.75
C ASP A 430 10.72 -7.20 -1.66
N ASP A 431 11.19 -7.78 -2.75
CA ASP A 431 10.36 -8.60 -3.65
C ASP A 431 10.09 -9.99 -3.05
N SER A 432 10.83 -10.36 -2.01
CA SER A 432 10.73 -11.68 -1.36
C SER A 432 10.16 -11.59 0.06
N TYR A 433 9.36 -12.59 0.44
CA TYR A 433 8.86 -12.72 1.81
C TYR A 433 9.96 -13.26 2.73
N HIS A 434 10.10 -12.68 3.91
CA HIS A 434 11.08 -13.14 4.91
C HIS A 434 10.56 -14.31 5.74
N ARG A 435 9.25 -14.49 5.81
CA ARG A 435 8.59 -15.53 6.60
C ARG A 435 7.49 -16.21 5.78
N HIS A 436 7.37 -17.53 5.94
CA HIS A 436 6.34 -18.30 5.25
C HIS A 436 4.93 -17.78 5.50
N PHE A 437 4.63 -17.41 6.74
CA PHE A 437 3.30 -16.94 7.12
C PHE A 437 2.94 -15.56 6.54
N GLN A 438 3.92 -14.70 6.23
CA GLN A 438 3.63 -13.45 5.50
C GLN A 438 2.98 -13.71 4.14
N ARG A 439 3.46 -14.75 3.43
CA ARG A 439 2.85 -15.18 2.16
C ARG A 439 1.48 -15.79 2.36
N ALA A 440 1.32 -16.65 3.37
CA ALA A 440 0.04 -17.29 3.67
C ALA A 440 -1.03 -16.25 4.05
N ASP A 441 -0.69 -15.27 4.89
CA ASP A 441 -1.59 -14.21 5.32
C ASP A 441 -1.97 -13.28 4.16
N LYS A 442 -1.04 -12.96 3.26
CA LYS A 442 -1.37 -12.22 2.03
C LYS A 442 -2.46 -12.93 1.23
N ASP A 443 -2.29 -14.23 0.98
CA ASP A 443 -3.26 -15.02 0.22
C ASP A 443 -4.61 -15.10 0.96
N GLN A 444 -4.59 -15.18 2.28
CA GLN A 444 -5.79 -15.16 3.11
C GLN A 444 -6.52 -13.84 3.03
N TYR A 445 -5.81 -12.69 3.20
CA TYR A 445 -6.41 -11.35 3.14
C TYR A 445 -7.06 -11.09 1.78
N LEU A 446 -6.37 -11.44 0.70
CA LEU A 446 -6.88 -11.30 -0.66
C LEU A 446 -8.21 -12.04 -0.82
N ARG A 447 -8.24 -13.33 -0.47
CA ARG A 447 -9.44 -14.18 -0.62
C ARG A 447 -10.62 -13.72 0.23
N ILE A 448 -10.36 -13.29 1.46
CA ILE A 448 -11.43 -12.83 2.36
C ILE A 448 -12.10 -11.58 1.80
N ILE A 449 -11.29 -10.59 1.37
CA ILE A 449 -11.84 -9.33 0.83
C ILE A 449 -12.53 -9.57 -0.50
N GLU A 450 -11.89 -10.30 -1.42
CA GLU A 450 -12.44 -10.62 -2.74
C GLU A 450 -13.82 -11.29 -2.61
N ARG A 451 -13.90 -12.34 -1.82
CA ARG A 451 -15.16 -13.03 -1.56
C ARG A 451 -16.21 -12.09 -0.98
N LYS A 452 -15.82 -11.26 0.01
CA LYS A 452 -16.78 -10.34 0.66
C LYS A 452 -17.32 -9.30 -0.32
N VAL A 453 -16.47 -8.78 -1.21
CA VAL A 453 -16.87 -7.82 -2.25
C VAL A 453 -17.88 -8.47 -3.21
N LEU A 454 -17.56 -9.66 -3.72
CA LEU A 454 -18.43 -10.37 -4.67
C LEU A 454 -19.75 -10.79 -4.03
N ASP A 455 -19.73 -11.36 -2.81
CA ASP A 455 -20.93 -11.72 -2.06
C ASP A 455 -21.81 -10.48 -1.78
N SER A 456 -21.20 -9.33 -1.43
CA SER A 456 -21.97 -8.11 -1.15
C SER A 456 -22.56 -7.51 -2.42
N LEU A 457 -21.87 -7.57 -3.57
CA LEU A 457 -22.38 -7.14 -4.85
C LEU A 457 -23.59 -8.00 -5.27
N GLU A 458 -23.49 -9.33 -5.15
CA GLU A 458 -24.60 -10.24 -5.42
C GLU A 458 -25.82 -9.91 -4.54
N GLN A 459 -25.61 -9.77 -3.22
CA GLN A 459 -26.68 -9.41 -2.27
C GLN A 459 -27.35 -8.09 -2.61
N PHE A 460 -26.57 -7.08 -3.05
CA PHE A 460 -27.10 -5.80 -3.46
C PHE A 460 -28.01 -5.92 -4.68
N LEU A 461 -27.57 -6.65 -5.71
CA LEU A 461 -28.34 -6.82 -6.94
C LEU A 461 -29.63 -7.61 -6.68
N VAL A 462 -29.57 -8.69 -5.93
CA VAL A 462 -30.76 -9.46 -5.51
C VAL A 462 -31.73 -8.58 -4.73
N ALA A 463 -31.22 -7.77 -3.79
CA ALA A 463 -32.05 -6.84 -3.02
C ALA A 463 -32.73 -5.79 -3.91
N HIS A 464 -32.23 -5.50 -5.10
CA HIS A 464 -32.84 -4.60 -6.08
C HIS A 464 -33.67 -5.31 -7.14
N GLY A 465 -33.93 -6.62 -6.97
CA GLY A 465 -34.75 -7.39 -7.91
C GLY A 465 -34.06 -7.73 -9.23
N VAL A 466 -32.74 -7.63 -9.31
CA VAL A 466 -31.94 -7.98 -10.49
C VAL A 466 -31.57 -9.48 -10.44
N ASP A 467 -31.63 -10.15 -11.61
CA ASP A 467 -31.08 -11.51 -11.74
C ASP A 467 -29.56 -11.49 -11.55
N SER A 468 -29.09 -12.16 -10.51
CA SER A 468 -27.68 -12.22 -10.15
C SER A 468 -26.94 -13.42 -10.75
N SER A 469 -27.54 -14.16 -11.67
CA SER A 469 -26.95 -15.38 -12.27
C SER A 469 -25.58 -15.11 -12.90
N ASP A 470 -25.45 -14.01 -13.66
CA ASP A 470 -24.20 -13.60 -14.29
C ASP A 470 -23.10 -13.33 -13.25
N VAL A 471 -23.43 -12.61 -12.17
CA VAL A 471 -22.47 -12.30 -11.10
C VAL A 471 -22.02 -13.57 -10.39
N ARG A 472 -22.95 -14.48 -10.10
CA ARG A 472 -22.64 -15.77 -9.44
C ARG A 472 -21.76 -16.67 -10.31
N GLU A 473 -21.99 -16.72 -11.61
CA GLU A 473 -21.14 -17.44 -12.55
C GLU A 473 -19.72 -16.84 -12.58
N ARG A 474 -19.61 -15.53 -12.68
CA ARG A 474 -18.31 -14.83 -12.67
C ARG A 474 -17.58 -14.97 -11.34
N GLN A 475 -18.30 -14.88 -10.24
CA GLN A 475 -17.75 -15.13 -8.90
C GLN A 475 -17.11 -16.53 -8.80
N SER A 476 -17.80 -17.57 -9.28
CA SER A 476 -17.24 -18.92 -9.26
C SER A 476 -15.98 -19.05 -10.12
N MET A 477 -15.93 -18.39 -11.29
CA MET A 477 -14.74 -18.35 -12.14
C MET A 477 -13.57 -17.62 -11.47
N ILE A 478 -13.80 -16.45 -10.87
CA ILE A 478 -12.76 -15.65 -10.20
C ILE A 478 -12.18 -16.43 -9.02
N ILE A 479 -13.02 -16.99 -8.16
CA ILE A 479 -12.58 -17.75 -7.00
C ILE A 479 -11.79 -18.99 -7.42
N ASN A 480 -12.24 -19.72 -8.44
CA ASN A 480 -11.57 -20.93 -8.94
C ASN A 480 -10.24 -20.59 -9.61
N ASN A 481 -10.16 -19.55 -10.44
CA ASN A 481 -8.92 -19.11 -11.08
C ASN A 481 -7.91 -18.61 -10.03
N GLY A 482 -8.35 -17.95 -8.98
CA GLY A 482 -7.51 -17.55 -7.86
C GLY A 482 -6.90 -18.74 -7.11
N LEU A 483 -7.62 -19.86 -7.00
CA LEU A 483 -7.12 -21.11 -6.44
C LEU A 483 -6.03 -21.77 -7.27
N LEU A 484 -6.08 -21.64 -8.60
CA LEU A 484 -5.10 -22.20 -9.51
C LEU A 484 -3.83 -21.32 -9.61
N ALA A 485 -3.95 -20.00 -9.45
CA ALA A 485 -2.83 -19.06 -9.61
C ALA A 485 -1.96 -18.88 -8.35
N THR A 486 -2.48 -19.19 -7.14
CA THR A 486 -1.75 -18.96 -5.88
C THR A 486 -0.79 -20.08 -5.46
N GLY A 487 -0.77 -21.20 -6.19
CA GLY A 487 0.27 -22.21 -6.03
C GLY A 487 1.50 -21.83 -6.86
N ASN A 488 2.71 -22.04 -6.31
CA ASN A 488 3.97 -22.02 -7.07
C ASN A 488 4.06 -23.23 -8.03
N SER A 489 2.91 -23.73 -8.47
CA SER A 489 2.75 -24.74 -9.49
C SER A 489 2.94 -24.06 -10.83
N GLN A 490 4.14 -24.17 -11.39
CA GLN A 490 4.26 -24.12 -12.84
C GLN A 490 3.35 -25.20 -13.37
N ILE A 491 2.13 -24.83 -13.75
CA ILE A 491 1.30 -25.72 -14.55
C ILE A 491 1.97 -25.73 -15.91
N LYS A 492 2.89 -26.66 -16.13
CA LYS A 492 3.32 -27.08 -17.47
C LYS A 492 2.15 -27.87 -18.07
N ALA A 493 1.09 -27.18 -18.43
CA ALA A 493 0.08 -27.77 -19.27
C ALA A 493 0.52 -27.54 -20.70
N GLU A 494 1.02 -28.58 -21.34
CA GLU A 494 1.32 -28.56 -22.78
C GLU A 494 0.06 -28.30 -23.63
N ASN A 495 -1.13 -28.50 -23.03
CA ASN A 495 -2.43 -28.19 -23.64
C ASN A 495 -3.46 -27.95 -22.55
N MET A 496 -3.92 -26.72 -22.39
CA MET A 496 -5.06 -26.38 -21.53
C MET A 496 -6.11 -25.61 -22.33
N ALA A 497 -7.29 -26.18 -22.44
CA ALA A 497 -8.46 -25.51 -22.97
C ALA A 497 -9.43 -25.26 -21.83
N VAL A 498 -9.69 -23.97 -21.50
CA VAL A 498 -10.61 -23.56 -20.44
C VAL A 498 -11.71 -22.73 -21.07
N GLY A 499 -12.95 -23.20 -20.93
CA GLY A 499 -14.14 -22.51 -21.41
C GLY A 499 -15.15 -23.42 -22.13
N ILE A 500 -16.39 -22.97 -22.25
CA ILE A 500 -17.45 -23.66 -22.98
C ILE A 500 -17.04 -23.70 -24.48
N ASN A 501 -16.83 -24.90 -25.04
CA ASN A 501 -16.34 -25.14 -26.41
C ASN A 501 -14.84 -24.92 -26.66
N ALA A 502 -13.98 -24.86 -25.65
CA ALA A 502 -12.54 -24.77 -25.84
C ALA A 502 -12.00 -26.12 -26.39
N LYS A 503 -11.24 -26.07 -27.50
CA LYS A 503 -10.52 -27.24 -28.07
C LYS A 503 -9.04 -27.05 -27.89
N ALA A 504 -8.39 -27.96 -27.14
CA ALA A 504 -6.94 -28.01 -27.04
C ALA A 504 -6.39 -28.79 -28.25
N THR A 505 -5.51 -28.17 -29.04
CA THR A 505 -4.81 -28.84 -30.15
C THR A 505 -3.34 -28.99 -29.77
N ALA A 506 -2.89 -30.26 -29.61
CA ALA A 506 -1.49 -30.56 -29.36
C ALA A 506 -0.70 -30.37 -30.66
N MET A 507 0.24 -29.41 -30.71
CA MET A 507 1.29 -29.41 -31.73
C MET A 507 2.45 -30.29 -31.23
N MET A 508 2.58 -31.50 -31.75
CA MET A 508 3.80 -32.31 -31.61
C MET A 508 4.95 -31.60 -32.30
N SER A 509 5.84 -30.96 -31.56
CA SER A 509 7.14 -30.59 -32.07
C SER A 509 7.99 -31.86 -32.18
N LYS A 510 8.19 -32.36 -33.41
CA LYS A 510 9.18 -33.38 -33.73
C LYS A 510 10.56 -32.83 -33.42
N VAL A 511 11.16 -33.25 -32.32
CA VAL A 511 12.59 -33.07 -32.07
C VAL A 511 13.34 -33.99 -33.02
N VAL A 512 13.89 -33.40 -34.09
CA VAL A 512 14.86 -34.09 -34.95
C VAL A 512 16.17 -34.18 -34.17
N GLY A 513 16.47 -35.38 -33.67
CA GLY A 513 17.77 -35.67 -33.08
C GLY A 513 18.84 -35.66 -34.17
N VAL A 514 19.77 -34.72 -34.08
CA VAL A 514 21.02 -34.75 -34.83
C VAL A 514 21.99 -35.68 -34.09
N GLY A 515 22.19 -36.90 -34.63
CA GLY A 515 23.22 -37.81 -34.17
C GLY A 515 24.60 -37.25 -34.48
N LYS A 516 25.48 -37.28 -33.50
CA LYS A 516 26.92 -37.14 -33.69
C LYS A 516 27.50 -38.48 -34.20
N SER A 517 28.16 -38.42 -35.32
CA SER A 517 29.27 -39.30 -35.68
C SER A 517 30.58 -38.59 -35.38
#